data_c760757e1dbf7441d9068eb492208bea
#
_entry.id   c760757e1dbf7441d9068eb492208bea
#
_cell.length_a   1.000
_cell.length_b   1.000
_cell.length_c   1.000
_cell.angle_alpha   90.00
_cell.angle_beta   90.00
_cell.angle_gamma   90.00
#
_symmetry.space_group_name_H-M   'P 1'
#
loop_
_entity.id
_entity.type
_entity.pdbx_description
1 polymer ?
#
loop_
_entity_poly.entity_id
_entity_poly.type
_entity_poly.pdbx_seq_one_letter_code
_entity_poly.pdbx_strand_id
1 'polypeptide(L)'
;DWAMHFTQGSEFAFRSLWITNHPLLVGAPYSYPFIVNWISGLLVRGGMEFFSAFVVPSYIYSIVFVFILTLFYRVVFRSRGIAMLATSIFLLNGGLGFWWYLIEIKNNLSLAAIFGSRQEFTHFGEKGIEWISVITSMIIPQRSFVFGFPIALCVAILIYKEIQKRHKDWSVKRFIIAGLIFGALPMLHTHSFLALGIILACWFFTPFIHTKHKKESFFHPLFCWVAFGATALIIATPILLTFYRTTIVATTSGSFIKWFPGWFVNQNGEHSEMNWIWWWFLNWGFTLPLGIVGWFLMPKKKKLIIAPFFVLFVLLNLFLFF
;
A
#
# COMPACT_ATOMS: atom_id res chain seq x y z
N ASP A 1 -15.88 0.04 -6.53
CA ASP A 1 -15.48 1.28 -5.80
C ASP A 1 -15.87 2.58 -6.51
N TRP A 2 -15.95 2.60 -7.86
CA TRP A 2 -16.24 3.84 -8.60
C TRP A 2 -17.56 4.51 -8.22
N ALA A 3 -18.64 3.75 -7.99
CA ALA A 3 -19.92 4.30 -7.56
C ALA A 3 -19.79 5.09 -6.24
N MET A 4 -19.03 4.56 -5.28
CA MET A 4 -18.75 5.26 -4.02
C MET A 4 -17.93 6.53 -4.26
N HIS A 5 -16.90 6.47 -5.10
CA HIS A 5 -16.09 7.64 -5.44
C HIS A 5 -16.91 8.73 -6.13
N PHE A 6 -17.81 8.37 -7.06
CA PHE A 6 -18.71 9.33 -7.70
C PHE A 6 -19.68 9.96 -6.69
N THR A 7 -20.27 9.18 -5.80
CA THR A 7 -21.19 9.70 -4.78
C THR A 7 -20.47 10.67 -3.84
N GLN A 8 -19.28 10.33 -3.36
CA GLN A 8 -18.49 11.22 -2.50
C GLN A 8 -18.03 12.48 -3.24
N GLY A 9 -17.57 12.34 -4.47
CA GLY A 9 -17.14 13.48 -5.26
C GLY A 9 -18.28 14.40 -5.66
N SER A 10 -19.50 13.89 -5.85
CA SER A 10 -20.69 14.71 -6.11
C SER A 10 -21.06 15.58 -4.92
N GLU A 11 -20.87 15.11 -3.67
CA GLU A 11 -21.05 15.94 -2.49
C GLU A 11 -20.11 17.15 -2.52
N PHE A 12 -18.81 16.93 -2.84
CA PHE A 12 -17.85 18.02 -2.97
C PHE A 12 -18.12 18.92 -4.18
N ALA A 13 -18.60 18.35 -5.29
CA ALA A 13 -18.89 19.09 -6.50
C ALA A 13 -20.11 20.03 -6.34
N PHE A 14 -21.20 19.54 -5.76
CA PHE A 14 -22.51 20.20 -5.84
C PHE A 14 -23.08 20.69 -4.51
N ARG A 15 -22.55 20.20 -3.37
CA ARG A 15 -23.09 20.58 -2.05
C ARG A 15 -22.08 21.35 -1.19
N SER A 16 -21.11 20.68 -0.59
CA SER A 16 -20.20 21.29 0.38
C SER A 16 -18.75 21.02 0.06
N LEU A 17 -17.86 21.96 0.38
CA LEU A 17 -16.40 21.72 0.34
C LEU A 17 -15.90 20.82 1.48
N TRP A 18 -16.72 20.64 2.52
CA TRP A 18 -16.37 19.81 3.67
C TRP A 18 -17.50 18.81 3.92
N ILE A 19 -17.17 17.53 4.00
CA ILE A 19 -18.10 16.47 4.37
C ILE A 19 -17.99 16.25 5.88
N THR A 20 -19.14 16.36 6.56
CA THR A 20 -19.28 16.00 7.97
C THR A 20 -20.00 14.67 8.16
N ASN A 21 -20.91 14.35 7.25
CA ASN A 21 -21.75 13.14 7.30
C ASN A 21 -21.50 12.25 6.08
N HIS A 22 -21.71 10.95 6.27
CA HIS A 22 -21.55 9.98 5.22
C HIS A 22 -22.66 10.13 4.15
N PRO A 23 -22.33 10.27 2.86
CA PRO A 23 -23.32 10.61 1.82
C PRO A 23 -24.34 9.47 1.56
N LEU A 24 -24.02 8.23 1.93
CA LEU A 24 -24.88 7.06 1.74
C LEU A 24 -25.54 6.56 3.04
N LEU A 25 -25.04 6.99 4.21
CA LEU A 25 -25.53 6.54 5.51
C LEU A 25 -26.00 7.74 6.34
N VAL A 26 -27.30 7.94 6.39
CA VAL A 26 -27.91 9.07 7.11
C VAL A 26 -27.53 9.02 8.59
N GLY A 27 -27.00 10.15 9.10
CA GLY A 27 -26.60 10.27 10.50
C GLY A 27 -25.25 9.64 10.88
N ALA A 28 -24.62 8.91 9.96
CA ALA A 28 -23.27 8.39 10.18
C ALA A 28 -22.21 9.47 9.83
N PRO A 29 -21.18 9.61 10.64
CA PRO A 29 -20.05 10.51 10.29
C PRO A 29 -19.23 9.92 9.15
N TYR A 30 -18.57 10.79 8.41
CA TYR A 30 -17.71 10.39 7.32
C TYR A 30 -16.38 9.84 7.85
N SER A 31 -16.01 8.62 7.45
CA SER A 31 -14.83 7.92 7.97
C SER A 31 -13.95 7.27 6.88
N TYR A 32 -13.91 7.87 5.69
CA TYR A 32 -13.16 7.32 4.55
C TYR A 32 -12.13 8.32 4.01
N PRO A 33 -10.96 7.88 3.47
CA PRO A 33 -10.02 8.76 2.80
C PRO A 33 -10.67 9.47 1.61
N PHE A 34 -10.75 10.79 1.65
CA PHE A 34 -11.59 11.55 0.73
C PHE A 34 -10.83 12.48 -0.22
N ILE A 35 -9.54 12.72 -0.02
CA ILE A 35 -8.79 13.74 -0.76
C ILE A 35 -8.87 13.58 -2.27
N VAL A 36 -8.81 12.35 -2.79
CA VAL A 36 -8.92 12.11 -4.25
C VAL A 36 -10.30 12.50 -4.80
N ASN A 37 -11.36 12.31 -4.02
CA ASN A 37 -12.73 12.66 -4.39
C ASN A 37 -12.96 14.14 -4.23
N TRP A 38 -12.37 14.77 -3.21
CA TRP A 38 -12.36 16.22 -3.01
C TRP A 38 -11.68 16.94 -4.18
N ILE A 39 -10.51 16.44 -4.65
CA ILE A 39 -9.83 16.98 -5.85
C ILE A 39 -10.77 16.90 -7.07
N SER A 40 -11.42 15.75 -7.30
CA SER A 40 -12.37 15.62 -8.41
C SER A 40 -13.56 16.57 -8.28
N GLY A 41 -14.10 16.72 -7.08
CA GLY A 41 -15.19 17.68 -6.81
C GLY A 41 -14.76 19.13 -7.10
N LEU A 42 -13.54 19.52 -6.74
CA LEU A 42 -12.99 20.84 -7.09
C LEU A 42 -12.83 21.04 -8.60
N LEU A 43 -12.40 20.00 -9.33
CA LEU A 43 -12.29 20.07 -10.79
C LEU A 43 -13.67 20.27 -11.46
N VAL A 44 -14.71 19.57 -10.96
CA VAL A 44 -16.10 19.78 -11.41
C VAL A 44 -16.57 21.20 -11.13
N ARG A 45 -16.31 21.75 -9.93
CA ARG A 45 -16.60 23.16 -9.61
C ARG A 45 -15.86 24.13 -10.51
N GLY A 46 -14.66 23.76 -10.95
CA GLY A 46 -13.85 24.51 -11.92
C GLY A 46 -14.35 24.40 -13.38
N GLY A 47 -15.45 23.69 -13.62
CA GLY A 47 -16.07 23.55 -14.94
C GLY A 47 -15.65 22.32 -15.74
N MET A 48 -14.87 21.39 -15.14
CA MET A 48 -14.56 20.12 -15.79
C MET A 48 -15.81 19.23 -15.82
N GLU A 49 -16.01 18.50 -16.93
CA GLU A 49 -17.08 17.52 -17.04
C GLU A 49 -16.94 16.44 -15.95
N PHE A 50 -18.06 15.96 -15.38
CA PHE A 50 -18.10 15.15 -14.17
C PHE A 50 -17.24 13.88 -14.26
N PHE A 51 -17.44 13.04 -15.28
CA PHE A 51 -16.66 11.81 -15.42
C PHE A 51 -15.18 12.08 -15.70
N SER A 52 -14.90 13.07 -16.53
CA SER A 52 -13.53 13.50 -16.83
C SER A 52 -12.78 13.96 -15.59
N ALA A 53 -13.44 14.63 -14.65
CA ALA A 53 -12.85 15.08 -13.38
C ALA A 53 -12.43 13.92 -12.46
N PHE A 54 -12.94 12.71 -12.69
CA PHE A 54 -12.51 11.50 -11.99
C PHE A 54 -11.50 10.69 -12.79
N VAL A 55 -11.75 10.52 -14.08
CA VAL A 55 -10.95 9.63 -14.94
C VAL A 55 -9.57 10.22 -15.22
N VAL A 56 -9.50 11.51 -15.61
CA VAL A 56 -8.22 12.15 -15.97
C VAL A 56 -7.23 12.17 -14.81
N PRO A 57 -7.60 12.61 -13.59
CA PRO A 57 -6.68 12.52 -12.45
C PRO A 57 -6.25 11.09 -12.12
N SER A 58 -7.15 10.10 -12.27
CA SER A 58 -6.81 8.70 -12.00
C SER A 58 -5.75 8.16 -12.96
N TYR A 59 -5.80 8.52 -14.25
CA TYR A 59 -4.72 8.22 -15.19
C TYR A 59 -3.40 8.89 -14.80
N ILE A 60 -3.44 10.16 -14.43
CA ILE A 60 -2.23 10.89 -13.99
C ILE A 60 -1.63 10.22 -12.74
N TYR A 61 -2.47 9.89 -11.74
CA TYR A 61 -2.01 9.20 -10.54
C TYR A 61 -1.41 7.84 -10.83
N SER A 62 -1.99 7.08 -11.77
CA SER A 62 -1.47 5.78 -12.19
C SER A 62 -0.09 5.89 -12.85
N ILE A 63 0.12 6.89 -13.69
CA ILE A 63 1.43 7.17 -14.31
C ILE A 63 2.45 7.55 -13.23
N VAL A 64 2.08 8.47 -12.33
CA VAL A 64 2.93 8.90 -11.20
C VAL A 64 3.24 7.71 -10.29
N PHE A 65 2.27 6.84 -10.02
CA PHE A 65 2.46 5.63 -9.23
C PHE A 65 3.56 4.74 -9.82
N VAL A 66 3.47 4.39 -11.11
CA VAL A 66 4.47 3.55 -11.78
C VAL A 66 5.85 4.21 -11.76
N PHE A 67 5.91 5.53 -12.00
CA PHE A 67 7.15 6.30 -11.94
C PHE A 67 7.79 6.28 -10.55
N ILE A 68 7.03 6.59 -9.49
CA ILE A 68 7.53 6.63 -8.12
C ILE A 68 7.92 5.23 -7.63
N LEU A 69 7.14 4.20 -7.99
CA LEU A 69 7.47 2.80 -7.68
C LEU A 69 8.82 2.40 -8.31
N THR A 70 9.01 2.72 -9.59
CA THR A 70 10.28 2.48 -10.30
C THR A 70 11.44 3.27 -9.65
N LEU A 71 11.17 4.52 -9.26
CA LEU A 71 12.15 5.35 -8.55
C LEU A 71 12.52 4.74 -7.19
N PHE A 72 11.56 4.25 -6.43
CA PHE A 72 11.80 3.57 -5.16
C PHE A 72 12.73 2.37 -5.35
N TYR A 73 12.42 1.48 -6.28
CA TYR A 73 13.29 0.34 -6.58
C TYR A 73 14.68 0.76 -7.07
N ARG A 74 14.76 1.80 -7.93
CA ARG A 74 16.05 2.34 -8.38
C ARG A 74 16.91 2.88 -7.23
N VAL A 75 16.30 3.54 -6.27
CA VAL A 75 16.99 4.06 -5.07
C VAL A 75 17.49 2.91 -4.19
N VAL A 76 16.69 1.88 -3.99
CA VAL A 76 17.04 0.71 -3.16
C VAL A 76 18.11 -0.16 -3.84
N PHE A 77 17.92 -0.51 -5.11
CA PHE A 77 18.80 -1.45 -5.82
C PHE A 77 19.96 -0.78 -6.55
N ARG A 78 19.90 0.53 -6.77
CA ARG A 78 20.93 1.32 -7.49
C ARG A 78 21.18 0.85 -8.93
N SER A 79 20.21 0.20 -9.56
CA SER A 79 20.24 -0.31 -10.94
C SER A 79 18.93 0.02 -11.64
N ARG A 80 19.00 0.57 -12.85
CA ARG A 80 17.82 0.87 -13.67
C ARG A 80 17.14 -0.42 -14.14
N GLY A 81 17.91 -1.39 -14.66
CA GLY A 81 17.36 -2.65 -15.16
C GLY A 81 16.65 -3.44 -14.07
N ILE A 82 17.25 -3.55 -12.86
CA ILE A 82 16.62 -4.22 -11.72
C ILE A 82 15.36 -3.47 -11.28
N ALA A 83 15.38 -2.14 -11.27
CA ALA A 83 14.20 -1.35 -10.90
C ALA A 83 13.04 -1.56 -11.88
N MET A 84 13.30 -1.54 -13.18
CA MET A 84 12.28 -1.83 -14.21
C MET A 84 11.75 -3.25 -14.08
N LEU A 85 12.62 -4.24 -13.93
CA LEU A 85 12.22 -5.64 -13.73
C LEU A 85 11.34 -5.80 -12.47
N ALA A 86 11.75 -5.21 -11.33
CA ALA A 86 10.98 -5.27 -10.10
C ALA A 86 9.62 -4.59 -10.23
N THR A 87 9.54 -3.45 -10.93
CA THR A 87 8.26 -2.77 -11.23
C THR A 87 7.39 -3.66 -12.12
N SER A 88 7.94 -4.28 -13.17
CA SER A 88 7.19 -5.18 -14.04
C SER A 88 6.67 -6.41 -13.30
N ILE A 89 7.50 -7.03 -12.44
CA ILE A 89 7.08 -8.15 -11.59
C ILE A 89 5.95 -7.70 -10.67
N PHE A 90 6.06 -6.54 -10.02
CA PHE A 90 5.02 -6.02 -9.13
C PHE A 90 3.69 -5.82 -9.85
N LEU A 91 3.72 -5.25 -11.05
CA LEU A 91 2.50 -4.94 -11.82
C LEU A 91 1.87 -6.15 -12.49
N LEU A 92 2.70 -7.10 -12.97
CA LEU A 92 2.26 -8.18 -13.84
C LEU A 92 2.21 -9.55 -13.15
N ASN A 93 2.60 -9.63 -11.86
CA ASN A 93 2.46 -10.90 -11.14
C ASN A 93 0.99 -11.25 -10.97
N GLY A 94 0.64 -12.51 -11.24
CA GLY A 94 -0.72 -13.05 -11.13
C GLY A 94 -0.75 -14.44 -10.47
N GLY A 95 0.30 -14.79 -9.74
CA GLY A 95 0.43 -16.13 -9.15
C GLY A 95 0.58 -17.24 -10.20
N LEU A 96 0.15 -18.46 -9.85
CA LEU A 96 0.17 -19.61 -10.76
C LEU A 96 -1.14 -19.75 -11.56
N GLY A 97 -2.04 -18.79 -11.51
CA GLY A 97 -3.29 -18.83 -12.27
C GLY A 97 -3.10 -18.98 -13.78
N PHE A 98 -1.98 -18.45 -14.33
CA PHE A 98 -1.63 -18.62 -15.73
C PHE A 98 -1.52 -20.11 -16.16
N TRP A 99 -1.24 -21.01 -15.23
CA TRP A 99 -1.18 -22.46 -15.51
C TRP A 99 -2.55 -23.00 -15.95
N TRP A 100 -3.58 -22.56 -15.27
CA TRP A 100 -4.96 -22.94 -15.60
C TRP A 100 -5.41 -22.31 -16.92
N TYR A 101 -4.98 -21.08 -17.21
CA TYR A 101 -5.19 -20.45 -18.50
C TYR A 101 -4.53 -21.24 -19.64
N LEU A 102 -3.29 -21.73 -19.46
CA LEU A 102 -2.61 -22.56 -20.46
C LEU A 102 -3.32 -23.91 -20.67
N ILE A 103 -3.88 -24.50 -19.62
CA ILE A 103 -4.70 -25.72 -19.75
C ILE A 103 -5.95 -25.43 -20.56
N GLU A 104 -6.65 -24.33 -20.32
CA GLU A 104 -7.82 -23.96 -21.10
C GLU A 104 -7.49 -23.76 -22.58
N ILE A 105 -6.44 -23.04 -22.90
CA ILE A 105 -5.98 -22.88 -24.29
C ILE A 105 -5.64 -24.23 -24.93
N LYS A 106 -4.93 -25.10 -24.21
CA LYS A 106 -4.60 -26.44 -24.73
C LYS A 106 -5.84 -27.27 -25.06
N ASN A 107 -6.89 -27.15 -24.23
CA ASN A 107 -8.13 -27.91 -24.40
C ASN A 107 -9.04 -27.31 -25.51
N ASN A 108 -8.93 -26.00 -25.75
CA ASN A 108 -9.77 -25.23 -26.69
C ASN A 108 -8.87 -24.38 -27.60
N LEU A 109 -8.13 -24.98 -28.52
CA LEU A 109 -7.22 -24.28 -29.44
C LEU A 109 -7.99 -23.35 -30.38
N SER A 110 -8.46 -22.22 -29.85
CA SER A 110 -9.14 -21.19 -30.62
C SER A 110 -8.70 -19.79 -30.21
N LEU A 111 -8.82 -18.82 -31.10
CA LEU A 111 -8.57 -17.42 -30.76
C LEU A 111 -9.53 -16.92 -29.65
N ALA A 112 -10.76 -17.48 -29.62
CA ALA A 112 -11.71 -17.18 -28.57
C ALA A 112 -11.24 -17.66 -27.20
N ALA A 113 -10.57 -18.79 -27.07
CA ALA A 113 -9.97 -19.25 -25.82
C ALA A 113 -8.81 -18.35 -25.37
N ILE A 114 -8.03 -17.83 -26.33
CA ILE A 114 -6.89 -16.95 -26.02
C ILE A 114 -7.35 -15.56 -25.57
N PHE A 115 -8.33 -14.96 -26.25
CA PHE A 115 -8.70 -13.55 -26.03
C PHE A 115 -10.10 -13.37 -25.43
N GLY A 116 -10.93 -14.40 -25.38
CA GLY A 116 -12.34 -14.33 -24.99
C GLY A 116 -12.71 -15.15 -23.78
N SER A 117 -11.74 -15.71 -23.05
CA SER A 117 -12.04 -16.39 -21.78
C SER A 117 -12.71 -15.42 -20.80
N ARG A 118 -13.87 -15.86 -20.24
CA ARG A 118 -14.58 -15.12 -19.20
C ARG A 118 -14.06 -15.42 -17.80
N GLN A 119 -13.19 -16.43 -17.66
CA GLN A 119 -12.60 -16.82 -16.38
C GLN A 119 -11.47 -15.84 -16.01
N GLU A 120 -11.51 -15.33 -14.81
CA GLU A 120 -10.43 -14.57 -14.22
C GLU A 120 -9.42 -15.52 -13.53
N PHE A 121 -8.32 -15.85 -14.21
CA PHE A 121 -7.33 -16.81 -13.72
C PHE A 121 -6.46 -16.27 -12.58
N THR A 122 -6.43 -14.97 -12.36
CA THR A 122 -5.76 -14.36 -11.20
C THR A 122 -6.63 -14.40 -9.95
N HIS A 123 -7.95 -14.57 -10.12
CA HIS A 123 -8.92 -14.76 -9.04
C HIS A 123 -9.76 -15.99 -9.37
N PHE A 124 -9.23 -17.16 -9.05
CA PHE A 124 -9.84 -18.46 -9.34
C PHE A 124 -9.94 -19.26 -8.03
N GLY A 125 -10.92 -18.88 -7.19
CA GLY A 125 -11.09 -19.38 -5.83
C GLY A 125 -11.17 -20.90 -5.74
N GLU A 126 -11.88 -21.58 -6.66
CA GLU A 126 -11.95 -23.05 -6.71
C GLU A 126 -10.58 -23.74 -6.75
N LYS A 127 -9.55 -23.04 -7.22
CA LYS A 127 -8.15 -23.55 -7.29
C LYS A 127 -7.25 -22.93 -6.23
N GLY A 128 -7.78 -22.16 -5.29
CA GLY A 128 -7.02 -21.47 -4.27
C GLY A 128 -6.18 -20.31 -4.81
N ILE A 129 -6.51 -19.81 -6.01
CA ILE A 129 -5.89 -18.64 -6.61
C ILE A 129 -6.75 -17.43 -6.27
N GLU A 130 -6.29 -16.63 -5.33
CA GLU A 130 -6.97 -15.42 -4.86
C GLU A 130 -6.04 -14.21 -4.92
N TRP A 131 -5.23 -14.13 -5.99
CA TRP A 131 -4.29 -13.06 -6.17
C TRP A 131 -5.03 -11.76 -6.55
N ILE A 132 -4.82 -10.73 -5.77
CA ILE A 132 -5.30 -9.39 -6.10
C ILE A 132 -4.38 -8.80 -7.16
N SER A 133 -4.82 -8.81 -8.42
CA SER A 133 -4.07 -8.19 -9.51
C SER A 133 -3.88 -6.69 -9.23
N VAL A 134 -2.62 -6.22 -9.27
CA VAL A 134 -2.32 -4.81 -8.99
C VAL A 134 -3.00 -3.90 -10.03
N ILE A 135 -3.07 -4.31 -11.29
CA ILE A 135 -3.67 -3.48 -12.33
C ILE A 135 -5.20 -3.48 -12.22
N THR A 136 -5.84 -4.66 -12.23
CA THR A 136 -7.30 -4.76 -12.33
C THR A 136 -8.01 -4.51 -11.01
N SER A 137 -7.39 -4.83 -9.89
CA SER A 137 -8.02 -4.75 -8.57
C SER A 137 -7.52 -3.59 -7.71
N MET A 138 -6.35 -3.00 -8.02
CA MET A 138 -5.78 -1.89 -7.23
C MET A 138 -5.69 -0.59 -8.03
N ILE A 139 -5.10 -0.60 -9.24
CA ILE A 139 -4.89 0.64 -10.00
C ILE A 139 -6.20 1.14 -10.59
N ILE A 140 -6.98 0.27 -11.23
CA ILE A 140 -8.21 0.68 -11.90
C ILE A 140 -9.30 1.11 -10.91
N PRO A 141 -9.68 0.31 -9.89
CA PRO A 141 -10.81 0.65 -9.03
C PRO A 141 -10.43 1.53 -7.82
N GLN A 142 -9.19 1.44 -7.31
CA GLN A 142 -8.84 2.05 -6.03
C GLN A 142 -8.09 3.37 -6.18
N ARG A 143 -8.82 4.44 -6.43
CA ARG A 143 -8.27 5.80 -6.62
C ARG A 143 -7.41 6.26 -5.43
N SER A 144 -7.83 5.96 -4.20
CA SER A 144 -7.08 6.30 -2.99
C SER A 144 -5.72 5.60 -2.94
N PHE A 145 -5.63 4.34 -3.43
CA PHE A 145 -4.38 3.60 -3.53
C PHE A 145 -3.41 4.25 -4.50
N VAL A 146 -3.82 4.49 -5.75
CA VAL A 146 -2.92 5.07 -6.76
C VAL A 146 -2.45 6.48 -6.43
N PHE A 147 -3.16 7.20 -5.58
CA PHE A 147 -2.78 8.51 -5.08
C PHE A 147 -1.91 8.43 -3.82
N GLY A 148 -2.34 7.69 -2.80
CA GLY A 148 -1.70 7.67 -1.48
C GLY A 148 -0.46 6.78 -1.39
N PHE A 149 -0.43 5.64 -2.11
CA PHE A 149 0.71 4.74 -2.07
C PHE A 149 2.01 5.35 -2.64
N PRO A 150 2.00 6.07 -3.79
CA PRO A 150 3.18 6.82 -4.24
C PRO A 150 3.68 7.83 -3.23
N ILE A 151 2.78 8.52 -2.53
CA ILE A 151 3.15 9.48 -1.48
C ILE A 151 3.83 8.76 -0.31
N ALA A 152 3.32 7.59 0.09
CA ALA A 152 3.98 6.75 1.09
C ALA A 152 5.38 6.30 0.62
N LEU A 153 5.54 5.92 -0.65
CA LEU A 153 6.85 5.60 -1.22
C LEU A 153 7.80 6.80 -1.22
N CYS A 154 7.33 8.03 -1.45
CA CYS A 154 8.15 9.23 -1.31
C CYS A 154 8.68 9.41 0.11
N VAL A 155 7.85 9.19 1.14
CA VAL A 155 8.28 9.19 2.55
C VAL A 155 9.34 8.11 2.77
N ALA A 156 9.09 6.88 2.29
CA ALA A 156 10.06 5.79 2.39
C ALA A 156 11.41 6.14 1.71
N ILE A 157 11.38 6.75 0.52
CA ILE A 157 12.59 7.21 -0.19
C ILE A 157 13.35 8.27 0.62
N LEU A 158 12.64 9.24 1.19
CA LEU A 158 13.25 10.31 1.99
C LEU A 158 13.98 9.72 3.20
N ILE A 159 13.31 8.92 3.99
CA ILE A 159 13.88 8.29 5.19
C ILE A 159 14.99 7.30 4.81
N TYR A 160 14.76 6.44 3.78
CA TYR A 160 15.78 5.51 3.31
C TYR A 160 17.09 6.21 2.94
N LYS A 161 17.02 7.33 2.22
CA LYS A 161 18.21 8.11 1.85
C LYS A 161 18.94 8.69 3.07
N GLU A 162 18.22 9.05 4.13
CA GLU A 162 18.86 9.56 5.36
C GLU A 162 19.55 8.42 6.13
N ILE A 163 18.89 7.30 6.36
CA ILE A 163 19.48 6.18 7.11
C ILE A 163 20.67 5.50 6.41
N GLN A 164 20.90 5.80 5.11
CA GLN A 164 22.11 5.35 4.40
C GLN A 164 23.34 6.24 4.66
N LYS A 165 23.17 7.41 5.25
CA LYS A 165 24.24 8.34 5.62
C LYS A 165 24.85 8.01 6.98
N ARG A 166 25.94 8.67 7.35
CA ARG A 166 26.42 8.68 8.73
C ARG A 166 25.43 9.44 9.62
N HIS A 167 25.29 9.06 10.85
CA HIS A 167 24.31 9.62 11.80
C HIS A 167 24.37 11.15 11.93
N LYS A 168 25.60 11.71 11.95
CA LYS A 168 25.83 13.15 12.03
C LYS A 168 25.40 13.94 10.79
N ASP A 169 25.24 13.25 9.67
CA ASP A 169 24.91 13.87 8.37
C ASP A 169 23.39 13.77 8.08
N TRP A 170 22.58 13.28 9.03
CA TRP A 170 21.13 13.22 8.88
C TRP A 170 20.51 14.62 8.92
N SER A 171 19.53 14.86 8.08
CA SER A 171 18.86 16.14 7.96
C SER A 171 17.55 16.16 8.75
N VAL A 172 17.51 16.86 9.87
CA VAL A 172 16.29 17.09 10.66
C VAL A 172 15.14 17.62 9.78
N LYS A 173 15.44 18.56 8.86
CA LYS A 173 14.44 19.10 7.93
C LYS A 173 13.78 18.01 7.08
N ARG A 174 14.54 17.01 6.62
CA ARG A 174 13.96 15.91 5.84
C ARG A 174 13.10 14.99 6.69
N PHE A 175 13.44 14.76 7.94
CA PHE A 175 12.61 14.03 8.88
C PHE A 175 11.31 14.77 9.18
N ILE A 176 11.36 16.09 9.37
CA ILE A 176 10.17 16.93 9.54
C ILE A 176 9.26 16.83 8.31
N ILE A 177 9.80 17.04 7.10
CA ILE A 177 9.01 16.94 5.86
C ILE A 177 8.39 15.54 5.71
N ALA A 178 9.17 14.49 5.95
CA ALA A 178 8.69 13.12 5.91
C ALA A 178 7.57 12.87 6.93
N GLY A 179 7.70 13.42 8.16
CA GLY A 179 6.68 13.34 9.20
C GLY A 179 5.38 14.06 8.84
N LEU A 180 5.47 15.26 8.27
CA LEU A 180 4.28 16.01 7.80
C LEU A 180 3.53 15.23 6.71
N ILE A 181 4.26 14.70 5.72
CA ILE A 181 3.67 13.91 4.62
C ILE A 181 3.09 12.59 5.17
N PHE A 182 3.81 11.90 6.03
CA PHE A 182 3.35 10.66 6.66
C PHE A 182 2.08 10.88 7.49
N GLY A 183 2.04 11.96 8.29
CA GLY A 183 0.88 12.33 9.11
C GLY A 183 -0.38 12.63 8.30
N ALA A 184 -0.26 13.04 7.02
CA ALA A 184 -1.40 13.27 6.14
C ALA A 184 -1.92 11.99 5.44
N LEU A 185 -1.16 10.88 5.46
CA LEU A 185 -1.54 9.64 4.77
C LEU A 185 -2.90 9.07 5.18
N PRO A 186 -3.39 9.17 6.44
CA PRO A 186 -4.73 8.68 6.79
C PRO A 186 -5.84 9.28 5.94
N MET A 187 -5.72 10.53 5.48
CA MET A 187 -6.70 11.16 4.57
C MET A 187 -6.55 10.71 3.12
N LEU A 188 -5.41 10.14 2.76
CA LEU A 188 -5.05 9.74 1.40
C LEU A 188 -5.25 8.24 1.19
N HIS A 189 -4.64 7.41 2.05
CA HIS A 189 -4.72 5.96 2.00
C HIS A 189 -4.29 5.33 3.33
N THR A 190 -5.24 4.93 4.16
CA THR A 190 -5.01 4.45 5.54
C THR A 190 -4.13 3.20 5.58
N HIS A 191 -4.33 2.25 4.64
CA HIS A 191 -3.51 1.04 4.59
C HIS A 191 -2.02 1.35 4.35
N SER A 192 -1.72 2.33 3.48
CA SER A 192 -0.33 2.77 3.28
C SER A 192 0.26 3.45 4.52
N PHE A 193 -0.56 4.20 5.27
CA PHE A 193 -0.15 4.77 6.55
C PHE A 193 0.26 3.69 7.54
N LEU A 194 -0.59 2.67 7.74
CA LEU A 194 -0.33 1.58 8.68
C LEU A 194 0.90 0.75 8.26
N ALA A 195 0.95 0.31 7.00
CA ALA A 195 2.04 -0.49 6.47
C ALA A 195 3.38 0.24 6.55
N LEU A 196 3.43 1.50 6.11
CA LEU A 196 4.64 2.31 6.19
C LEU A 196 5.02 2.61 7.64
N GLY A 197 4.05 2.82 8.53
CA GLY A 197 4.28 3.00 9.96
C GLY A 197 5.06 1.84 10.59
N ILE A 198 4.67 0.60 10.27
CA ILE A 198 5.38 -0.61 10.73
C ILE A 198 6.80 -0.64 10.17
N ILE A 199 6.98 -0.35 8.87
CA ILE A 199 8.30 -0.33 8.23
C ILE A 199 9.19 0.75 8.87
N LEU A 200 8.67 1.95 9.10
CA LEU A 200 9.41 3.05 9.72
C LEU A 200 9.75 2.77 11.19
N ALA A 201 8.85 2.13 11.93
CA ALA A 201 9.14 1.67 13.30
C ALA A 201 10.31 0.67 13.32
N CYS A 202 10.36 -0.26 12.37
CA CYS A 202 11.53 -1.15 12.24
C CYS A 202 12.80 -0.38 11.83
N TRP A 203 12.68 0.59 10.90
CA TRP A 203 13.83 1.40 10.47
C TRP A 203 14.35 2.32 11.58
N PHE A 204 13.50 2.71 12.54
CA PHE A 204 13.93 3.42 13.74
C PHE A 204 15.06 2.69 14.48
N PHE A 205 15.01 1.35 14.54
CA PHE A 205 16.01 0.54 15.24
C PHE A 205 17.30 0.31 14.44
N THR A 206 17.33 0.58 13.14
CA THR A 206 18.49 0.27 12.28
C THR A 206 19.79 0.97 12.71
N PRO A 207 19.79 2.25 13.17
CA PRO A 207 21.00 2.93 13.65
C PRO A 207 21.63 2.26 14.87
N PHE A 208 20.80 1.62 15.71
CA PHE A 208 21.22 1.01 16.96
C PHE A 208 21.86 -0.39 16.76
N ILE A 209 21.49 -1.05 15.67
CA ILE A 209 22.01 -2.40 15.35
C ILE A 209 23.36 -2.30 14.62
N HIS A 210 23.61 -1.20 13.87
CA HIS A 210 24.80 -1.04 13.01
C HIS A 210 25.91 -0.16 13.61
N THR A 211 26.15 -0.23 14.90
CA THR A 211 27.23 0.52 15.57
C THR A 211 28.64 0.00 15.21
N LYS A 212 29.04 0.08 13.93
CA LYS A 212 30.49 0.04 13.60
C LYS A 212 31.24 1.27 14.15
N HIS A 213 30.54 2.33 14.48
CA HIS A 213 31.05 3.58 15.02
C HIS A 213 30.56 3.78 16.45
N LYS A 214 31.07 2.98 17.40
CA LYS A 214 30.82 3.09 18.85
C LYS A 214 31.02 4.50 19.46
N LYS A 215 31.56 5.46 18.67
CA LYS A 215 31.81 6.85 19.07
C LYS A 215 30.85 7.88 18.44
N GLU A 216 29.92 7.49 17.56
CA GLU A 216 28.96 8.45 17.02
C GLU A 216 27.85 8.71 18.03
N SER A 217 27.47 9.99 18.20
CA SER A 217 26.43 10.42 19.12
C SER A 217 25.09 9.78 18.74
N PHE A 218 24.44 9.15 19.70
CA PHE A 218 23.09 8.60 19.61
C PHE A 218 22.01 9.69 19.54
N PHE A 219 22.30 10.86 20.11
CA PHE A 219 21.31 11.92 20.29
C PHE A 219 20.80 12.51 18.98
N HIS A 220 21.67 12.70 17.98
CA HIS A 220 21.26 13.32 16.72
C HIS A 220 20.27 12.45 15.92
N PRO A 221 20.49 11.13 15.69
CA PRO A 221 19.50 10.25 15.09
C PRO A 221 18.17 10.21 15.88
N LEU A 222 18.24 10.11 17.20
CA LEU A 222 17.06 10.15 18.06
C LEU A 222 16.27 11.44 17.87
N PHE A 223 16.96 12.60 17.87
CA PHE A 223 16.32 13.89 17.64
C PHE A 223 15.64 13.98 16.26
N CYS A 224 16.25 13.44 15.20
CA CYS A 224 15.65 13.36 13.87
C CYS A 224 14.34 12.54 13.91
N TRP A 225 14.34 11.38 14.55
CA TRP A 225 13.15 10.54 14.68
C TRP A 225 12.07 11.15 15.58
N VAL A 226 12.44 11.84 16.64
CA VAL A 226 11.51 12.61 17.49
C VAL A 226 10.85 13.72 16.68
N ALA A 227 11.63 14.45 15.88
CA ALA A 227 11.09 15.48 14.98
C ALA A 227 10.12 14.91 13.94
N PHE A 228 10.43 13.73 13.35
CA PHE A 228 9.53 12.99 12.48
C PHE A 228 8.23 12.62 13.21
N GLY A 229 8.34 11.96 14.36
CA GLY A 229 7.19 11.50 15.14
C GLY A 229 6.30 12.65 15.61
N ALA A 230 6.89 13.74 16.12
CA ALA A 230 6.14 14.91 16.56
C ALA A 230 5.34 15.55 15.40
N THR A 231 5.98 15.76 14.25
CA THR A 231 5.28 16.34 13.09
C THR A 231 4.24 15.39 12.51
N ALA A 232 4.50 14.09 12.49
CA ALA A 232 3.52 13.08 12.09
C ALA A 232 2.30 13.08 13.00
N LEU A 233 2.50 13.10 14.33
CA LEU A 233 1.41 13.11 15.31
C LEU A 233 0.58 14.40 15.25
N ILE A 234 1.22 15.57 15.11
CA ILE A 234 0.50 16.85 14.98
C ILE A 234 -0.51 16.80 13.81
N ILE A 235 -0.15 16.17 12.70
CA ILE A 235 -1.03 16.08 11.53
C ILE A 235 -1.99 14.88 11.63
N ALA A 236 -1.50 13.69 12.01
CA ALA A 236 -2.32 12.48 12.01
C ALA A 236 -3.37 12.45 13.12
N THR A 237 -3.05 12.97 14.32
CA THR A 237 -3.96 12.88 15.46
C THR A 237 -5.30 13.54 15.22
N PRO A 238 -5.41 14.81 14.78
CA PRO A 238 -6.70 15.42 14.49
C PRO A 238 -7.46 14.68 13.39
N ILE A 239 -6.76 14.19 12.36
CA ILE A 239 -7.37 13.41 11.28
C ILE A 239 -7.98 12.10 11.83
N LEU A 240 -7.19 11.34 12.57
CA LEU A 240 -7.64 10.07 13.15
C LEU A 240 -8.78 10.26 14.13
N LEU A 241 -8.71 11.27 14.99
CA LEU A 241 -9.78 11.57 15.95
C LEU A 241 -11.07 12.03 15.25
N THR A 242 -10.98 12.79 14.17
CA THR A 242 -12.17 13.31 13.48
C THR A 242 -12.83 12.24 12.63
N PHE A 243 -12.06 11.49 11.83
CA PHE A 243 -12.60 10.60 10.80
C PHE A 243 -12.72 9.14 11.23
N TYR A 244 -11.91 8.68 12.18
CA TYR A 244 -11.87 7.25 12.56
C TYR A 244 -12.41 6.95 13.96
N ARG A 245 -12.61 7.96 14.80
CA ARG A 245 -13.15 7.77 16.17
C ARG A 245 -14.47 6.99 16.17
N THR A 246 -15.33 7.30 15.24
CA THR A 246 -16.68 6.70 15.14
C THR A 246 -16.64 5.28 14.59
N THR A 247 -15.70 4.96 13.71
CA THR A 247 -15.51 3.60 13.21
C THR A 247 -15.03 2.67 14.34
N ILE A 248 -14.13 3.15 15.20
CA ILE A 248 -13.63 2.41 16.36
C ILE A 248 -14.75 2.18 17.39
N VAL A 249 -15.66 3.16 17.55
CA VAL A 249 -16.78 3.05 18.51
C VAL A 249 -17.94 2.22 17.93
N ALA A 250 -18.17 2.26 16.63
CA ALA A 250 -19.25 1.51 15.97
C ALA A 250 -18.96 0.01 15.84
N THR A 251 -17.70 -0.41 15.88
CA THR A 251 -17.35 -1.83 16.01
C THR A 251 -17.57 -2.28 17.46
N THR A 252 -18.81 -2.38 17.86
CA THR A 252 -19.28 -2.67 19.22
C THR A 252 -18.86 -4.02 19.79
N SER A 253 -18.10 -4.82 19.07
CA SER A 253 -17.71 -6.16 19.50
C SER A 253 -16.22 -6.48 19.34
N GLY A 254 -15.38 -5.55 18.95
CA GLY A 254 -14.05 -5.98 18.60
C GLY A 254 -12.95 -4.94 18.64
N SER A 255 -11.79 -5.41 18.93
CA SER A 255 -10.51 -4.74 18.73
C SER A 255 -10.32 -4.43 17.24
N PHE A 256 -9.80 -3.23 16.90
CA PHE A 256 -9.36 -2.86 15.56
C PHE A 256 -8.37 -3.87 14.96
N ILE A 257 -7.67 -4.61 15.82
CA ILE A 257 -6.73 -5.67 15.44
C ILE A 257 -7.21 -6.96 16.08
N LYS A 258 -7.44 -7.98 15.27
CA LYS A 258 -7.84 -9.32 15.72
C LYS A 258 -6.73 -10.32 15.42
N TRP A 259 -6.35 -11.12 16.41
CA TRP A 259 -5.49 -12.27 16.19
C TRP A 259 -6.27 -13.34 15.42
N PHE A 260 -5.88 -13.56 14.18
CA PHE A 260 -6.51 -14.55 13.31
C PHE A 260 -5.48 -15.10 12.31
N PRO A 261 -4.60 -16.00 12.76
CA PRO A 261 -3.58 -16.60 11.90
C PRO A 261 -4.20 -17.31 10.70
N GLY A 262 -3.72 -16.99 9.50
CA GLY A 262 -4.21 -17.59 8.27
C GLY A 262 -5.59 -17.13 7.83
N TRP A 263 -6.06 -15.97 8.29
CA TRP A 263 -7.36 -15.42 7.91
C TRP A 263 -7.57 -15.36 6.39
N PHE A 264 -6.51 -15.13 5.62
CA PHE A 264 -6.52 -15.06 4.16
C PHE A 264 -6.84 -16.40 3.48
N VAL A 265 -6.55 -17.56 4.14
CA VAL A 265 -6.92 -18.90 3.65
C VAL A 265 -8.35 -19.26 4.06
N ASN A 266 -8.82 -18.70 5.17
CA ASN A 266 -10.11 -19.04 5.79
C ASN A 266 -11.18 -17.97 5.57
N GLN A 267 -10.97 -17.01 4.69
CA GLN A 267 -11.83 -15.82 4.58
C GLN A 267 -13.29 -16.16 4.29
N ASN A 268 -13.55 -17.24 3.53
CA ASN A 268 -14.90 -17.70 3.20
C ASN A 268 -15.17 -19.15 3.65
N GLY A 269 -14.27 -19.78 4.42
CA GLY A 269 -14.38 -21.19 4.77
C GLY A 269 -14.05 -22.18 3.64
N GLU A 270 -13.77 -21.67 2.44
CA GLU A 270 -13.58 -22.47 1.23
C GLU A 270 -12.24 -23.22 1.16
N HIS A 271 -11.23 -22.74 1.88
CA HIS A 271 -9.85 -23.27 1.83
C HIS A 271 -9.27 -23.58 3.22
N SER A 272 -10.11 -23.83 4.21
CA SER A 272 -9.69 -24.01 5.63
C SER A 272 -8.66 -25.11 5.85
N GLU A 273 -8.55 -26.08 4.95
CA GLU A 273 -7.59 -27.20 5.00
C GLU A 273 -6.32 -26.96 4.19
N MET A 274 -6.26 -25.85 3.43
CA MET A 274 -5.09 -25.59 2.59
C MET A 274 -3.88 -25.18 3.42
N ASN A 275 -2.73 -25.77 3.14
CA ASN A 275 -1.46 -25.38 3.78
C ASN A 275 -1.07 -23.96 3.37
N TRP A 276 -0.72 -23.10 4.33
CA TRP A 276 -0.36 -21.71 4.10
C TRP A 276 0.80 -21.52 3.13
N ILE A 277 1.84 -22.36 3.19
CA ILE A 277 3.01 -22.29 2.31
C ILE A 277 2.57 -22.59 0.88
N TRP A 278 1.71 -23.60 0.71
CA TRP A 278 1.17 -23.95 -0.60
C TRP A 278 0.27 -22.85 -1.16
N TRP A 279 -0.61 -22.28 -0.33
CA TRP A 279 -1.47 -21.16 -0.72
C TRP A 279 -0.63 -19.96 -1.18
N TRP A 280 0.40 -19.57 -0.43
CA TRP A 280 1.30 -18.50 -0.82
C TRP A 280 2.10 -18.83 -2.08
N PHE A 281 2.50 -20.09 -2.29
CA PHE A 281 3.16 -20.48 -3.53
C PHE A 281 2.23 -20.38 -4.74
N LEU A 282 0.97 -20.81 -4.62
CA LEU A 282 -0.03 -20.65 -5.67
C LEU A 282 -0.24 -19.16 -6.03
N ASN A 283 -0.34 -18.30 -5.03
CA ASN A 283 -0.69 -16.90 -5.21
C ASN A 283 0.51 -16.02 -5.58
N TRP A 284 1.71 -16.28 -5.10
CA TRP A 284 2.92 -15.55 -5.48
C TRP A 284 3.63 -16.18 -6.69
N GLY A 285 3.35 -17.42 -6.98
CA GLY A 285 3.99 -18.16 -8.06
C GLY A 285 5.51 -18.22 -7.90
N PHE A 286 6.22 -18.10 -8.99
CA PHE A 286 7.69 -18.15 -9.00
C PHE A 286 8.36 -16.97 -8.29
N THR A 287 7.64 -15.90 -8.00
CA THR A 287 8.22 -14.76 -7.25
C THR A 287 8.55 -15.12 -5.80
N LEU A 288 7.85 -16.07 -5.20
CA LEU A 288 8.14 -16.54 -3.85
C LEU A 288 9.51 -17.25 -3.75
N PRO A 289 9.79 -18.32 -4.49
CA PRO A 289 11.11 -18.97 -4.43
C PRO A 289 12.23 -18.03 -4.91
N LEU A 290 12.01 -17.20 -5.92
CA LEU A 290 12.99 -16.20 -6.35
C LEU A 290 13.28 -15.17 -5.26
N GLY A 291 12.26 -14.73 -4.52
CA GLY A 291 12.41 -13.83 -3.37
C GLY A 291 13.23 -14.47 -2.24
N ILE A 292 12.99 -15.75 -1.94
CA ILE A 292 13.76 -16.51 -0.95
C ILE A 292 15.24 -16.61 -1.37
N VAL A 293 15.52 -17.01 -2.61
CA VAL A 293 16.89 -17.08 -3.14
C VAL A 293 17.55 -15.70 -3.11
N GLY A 294 16.84 -14.67 -3.56
CA GLY A 294 17.32 -13.28 -3.54
C GLY A 294 17.64 -12.80 -2.13
N TRP A 295 16.86 -13.19 -1.12
CA TRP A 295 17.15 -12.91 0.29
C TRP A 295 18.48 -13.51 0.73
N PHE A 296 18.74 -14.79 0.41
CA PHE A 296 20.00 -15.43 0.81
C PHE A 296 21.22 -14.80 0.12
N LEU A 297 21.11 -14.43 -1.15
CA LEU A 297 22.18 -13.80 -1.92
C LEU A 297 22.41 -12.32 -1.57
N MET A 298 21.47 -11.69 -0.85
CA MET A 298 21.53 -10.24 -0.57
C MET A 298 22.60 -9.92 0.49
N PRO A 299 23.37 -8.80 0.32
CA PRO A 299 24.30 -8.31 1.32
C PRO A 299 23.61 -7.99 2.66
N LYS A 300 24.27 -8.28 3.79
CA LYS A 300 23.71 -8.08 5.16
C LYS A 300 23.12 -6.69 5.40
N LYS A 301 23.76 -5.63 4.89
CA LYS A 301 23.24 -4.25 5.03
C LYS A 301 21.88 -4.05 4.34
N LYS A 302 21.68 -4.66 3.18
CA LYS A 302 20.39 -4.56 2.46
C LYS A 302 19.32 -5.43 3.13
N LYS A 303 19.69 -6.58 3.68
CA LYS A 303 18.76 -7.43 4.44
C LYS A 303 18.09 -6.66 5.58
N LEU A 304 18.86 -5.89 6.34
CA LEU A 304 18.30 -5.11 7.45
C LEU A 304 17.25 -4.09 7.00
N ILE A 305 17.43 -3.49 5.82
CA ILE A 305 16.50 -2.52 5.25
C ILE A 305 15.25 -3.18 4.68
N ILE A 306 15.39 -4.39 4.15
CA ILE A 306 14.29 -5.15 3.53
C ILE A 306 13.54 -6.01 4.56
N ALA A 307 14.20 -6.41 5.65
CA ALA A 307 13.59 -7.20 6.72
C ALA A 307 12.23 -6.67 7.22
N PRO A 308 12.01 -5.33 7.37
CA PRO A 308 10.72 -4.81 7.78
C PRO A 308 9.54 -5.19 6.88
N PHE A 309 9.78 -5.42 5.60
CA PHE A 309 8.73 -5.89 4.67
C PHE A 309 8.32 -7.34 4.97
N PHE A 310 9.27 -8.18 5.39
CA PHE A 310 8.95 -9.53 5.88
C PHE A 310 8.23 -9.48 7.22
N VAL A 311 8.63 -8.58 8.13
CA VAL A 311 7.91 -8.35 9.40
C VAL A 311 6.48 -7.94 9.11
N LEU A 312 6.27 -6.97 8.22
CA LEU A 312 4.93 -6.55 7.79
C LEU A 312 4.15 -7.73 7.20
N PHE A 313 4.74 -8.52 6.30
CA PHE A 313 4.12 -9.71 5.72
C PHE A 313 3.69 -10.71 6.79
N VAL A 314 4.55 -11.02 7.77
CA VAL A 314 4.21 -11.93 8.87
C VAL A 314 3.08 -11.36 9.72
N LEU A 315 3.13 -10.08 10.09
CA LEU A 315 2.08 -9.43 10.88
C LEU A 315 0.73 -9.46 10.17
N LEU A 316 0.70 -9.18 8.86
CA LEU A 316 -0.53 -9.23 8.06
C LEU A 316 -1.09 -10.65 7.88
N ASN A 317 -0.27 -11.69 8.06
CA ASN A 317 -0.74 -13.09 8.03
C ASN A 317 -1.24 -13.58 9.40
N LEU A 318 -0.84 -12.92 10.48
CA LEU A 318 -1.21 -13.29 11.84
C LEU A 318 -2.37 -12.45 12.39
N PHE A 319 -2.51 -11.22 11.92
CA PHE A 319 -3.50 -10.28 12.41
C PHE A 319 -4.40 -9.79 11.26
N LEU A 320 -5.69 -9.74 11.54
CA LEU A 320 -6.68 -9.08 10.70
C LEU A 320 -6.88 -7.66 11.24
N PHE A 321 -6.83 -6.68 10.34
CA PHE A 321 -7.08 -5.26 10.62
C PHE A 321 -8.45 -4.88 10.04
N PHE A 322 -9.32 -4.27 10.87
CA PHE A 322 -10.67 -3.86 10.50
C PHE A 322 -10.74 -2.36 10.18
#